data_8c66e577bd4a5126d82c62ed814bca0a
#
_entry.id   8c66e577bd4a5126d82c62ed814bca0a
#
_cell.length_a   1.000
_cell.length_b   1.000
_cell.length_c   1.000
_cell.angle_alpha   90.00
_cell.angle_beta   90.00
_cell.angle_gamma   90.00
#
_symmetry.space_group_name_H-M   'P 1'
#
loop_
_entity.id
_entity.type
_entity.pdbx_description
1 polymer ?
#
loop_
_entity_poly.entity_id
_entity_poly.type
_entity_poly.pdbx_seq_one_letter_code
_entity_poly.pdbx_strand_id
1 'polypeptide(L)'
;MGGIIAGVAILLGALGITCGGTAAFGIVTYNKLVKRRNAVKNAFAQMETQQQRKMDLIPNLLGSIKLYIAHEQALLEKVESGRQQYFLADTSQEKMALSTQISSDMKQLMTLGRTQTGLSGNANFLQLQEEFAEAEDKIAFSRQFYNDAVTIYNNKLQMFPNNVVAGIFGFREEELLYEEE
;
A
#
# COMPACT_ATOMS: atom_id res chain seq x y z
N MET A 1 61.32 27.97 0.30
CA MET A 1 60.81 26.58 0.08
C MET A 1 59.86 26.10 1.17
N GLY A 2 60.12 26.35 2.46
CA GLY A 2 59.24 25.86 3.56
C GLY A 2 57.78 26.38 3.53
N GLY A 3 57.55 27.64 3.12
CA GLY A 3 56.18 28.19 3.06
C GLY A 3 55.30 27.58 1.96
N ILE A 4 55.89 27.16 0.85
CA ILE A 4 55.14 26.50 -0.24
C ILE A 4 54.73 25.09 0.18
N ILE A 5 55.59 24.36 0.86
CA ILE A 5 55.32 22.99 1.35
C ILE A 5 54.20 23.04 2.42
N ALA A 6 54.28 23.99 3.33
CA ALA A 6 53.22 24.19 4.34
C ALA A 6 51.86 24.56 3.71
N GLY A 7 51.84 25.43 2.69
CA GLY A 7 50.64 25.79 1.95
C GLY A 7 50.01 24.59 1.23
N VAL A 8 50.81 23.77 0.56
CA VAL A 8 50.33 22.56 -0.11
C VAL A 8 49.77 21.54 0.90
N ALA A 9 50.41 21.35 2.05
CA ALA A 9 49.92 20.44 3.09
C ALA A 9 48.57 20.89 3.66
N ILE A 10 48.36 22.20 3.89
CA ILE A 10 47.10 22.75 4.34
C ILE A 10 45.98 22.55 3.29
N LEU A 11 46.29 22.80 2.02
CA LEU A 11 45.33 22.58 0.92
C LEU A 11 44.91 21.11 0.78
N LEU A 12 45.87 20.17 0.86
CA LEU A 12 45.60 18.74 0.82
C LEU A 12 44.78 18.29 2.05
N GLY A 13 45.08 18.82 3.24
CA GLY A 13 44.32 18.55 4.44
C GLY A 13 42.87 19.07 4.36
N ALA A 14 42.68 20.30 3.88
CA ALA A 14 41.36 20.88 3.66
C ALA A 14 40.56 20.08 2.60
N LEU A 15 41.20 19.65 1.51
CA LEU A 15 40.58 18.80 0.48
C LEU A 15 40.14 17.44 1.05
N GLY A 16 40.99 16.82 1.88
CA GLY A 16 40.68 15.55 2.54
C GLY A 16 39.48 15.65 3.47
N ILE A 17 39.38 16.73 4.28
CA ILE A 17 38.26 16.98 5.19
C ILE A 17 36.95 17.22 4.41
N THR A 18 37.00 18.02 3.34
CA THR A 18 35.81 18.28 2.51
C THR A 18 35.32 17.03 1.77
N CYS A 19 36.23 16.23 1.17
CA CYS A 19 35.87 14.98 0.53
C CYS A 19 35.34 13.94 1.52
N GLY A 20 35.96 13.81 2.70
CA GLY A 20 35.46 12.91 3.75
C GLY A 20 34.08 13.33 4.31
N GLY A 21 33.86 14.62 4.52
CA GLY A 21 32.60 15.17 4.97
C GLY A 21 31.46 14.95 3.96
N THR A 22 31.71 15.18 2.67
CA THR A 22 30.71 14.97 1.61
C THR A 22 30.38 13.49 1.43
N ALA A 23 31.36 12.59 1.52
CA ALA A 23 31.17 11.15 1.45
C ALA A 23 30.32 10.65 2.65
N ALA A 24 30.66 11.06 3.86
CA ALA A 24 29.89 10.70 5.06
C ALA A 24 28.43 11.21 4.99
N PHE A 25 28.25 12.44 4.53
CA PHE A 25 26.93 13.01 4.29
C PHE A 25 26.14 12.20 3.27
N GLY A 26 26.76 11.80 2.14
CA GLY A 26 26.15 10.96 1.11
C GLY A 26 25.64 9.62 1.67
N ILE A 27 26.46 8.94 2.48
CA ILE A 27 26.09 7.66 3.12
C ILE A 27 24.91 7.83 4.07
N VAL A 28 24.93 8.86 4.92
CA VAL A 28 23.82 9.12 5.86
C VAL A 28 22.52 9.40 5.12
N THR A 29 22.59 10.21 4.07
CA THR A 29 21.44 10.56 3.24
C THR A 29 20.89 9.33 2.50
N TYR A 30 21.76 8.53 1.90
CA TYR A 30 21.40 7.27 1.26
C TYR A 30 20.65 6.34 2.23
N ASN A 31 21.20 6.12 3.43
CA ASN A 31 20.56 5.28 4.44
C ASN A 31 19.17 5.82 4.88
N LYS A 32 19.01 7.14 4.97
CA LYS A 32 17.73 7.76 5.25
C LYS A 32 16.71 7.51 4.13
N LEU A 33 17.11 7.62 2.86
CA LEU A 33 16.24 7.34 1.72
C LEU A 33 15.86 5.87 1.66
N VAL A 34 16.80 4.94 1.86
CA VAL A 34 16.52 3.51 1.96
C VAL A 34 15.49 3.22 3.08
N LYS A 35 15.68 3.82 4.27
CA LYS A 35 14.73 3.65 5.38
C LYS A 35 13.32 4.13 5.03
N ARG A 36 13.19 5.26 4.31
CA ARG A 36 11.89 5.78 3.87
C ARG A 36 11.25 4.90 2.81
N ARG A 37 12.01 4.42 1.82
CA ARG A 37 11.52 3.47 0.82
C ARG A 37 11.05 2.16 1.46
N ASN A 38 11.78 1.66 2.45
CA ASN A 38 11.36 0.47 3.17
C ASN A 38 10.07 0.70 3.99
N ALA A 39 9.86 1.91 4.53
CA ALA A 39 8.61 2.25 5.20
C ALA A 39 7.42 2.20 4.22
N VAL A 40 7.57 2.69 2.98
CA VAL A 40 6.56 2.57 1.91
C VAL A 40 6.26 1.10 1.62
N LYS A 41 7.29 0.27 1.40
CA LYS A 41 7.13 -1.16 1.14
C LYS A 41 6.42 -1.89 2.28
N ASN A 42 6.75 -1.56 3.53
CA ASN A 42 6.10 -2.17 4.69
C ASN A 42 4.63 -1.75 4.81
N ALA A 43 4.32 -0.48 4.55
CA ALA A 43 2.94 0.01 4.54
C ALA A 43 2.11 -0.66 3.44
N PHE A 44 2.69 -0.83 2.25
CA PHE A 44 2.08 -1.57 1.15
C PHE A 44 1.78 -3.02 1.52
N ALA A 45 2.75 -3.74 2.08
CA ALA A 45 2.59 -5.14 2.48
C ALA A 45 1.49 -5.31 3.55
N GLN A 46 1.35 -4.35 4.48
CA GLN A 46 0.26 -4.36 5.46
C GLN A 46 -1.10 -4.20 4.80
N MET A 47 -1.24 -3.28 3.85
CA MET A 47 -2.47 -3.09 3.08
C MET A 47 -2.82 -4.35 2.27
N GLU A 48 -1.85 -4.92 1.57
CA GLU A 48 -2.02 -6.16 0.79
C GLU A 48 -2.50 -7.33 1.68
N THR A 49 -1.98 -7.44 2.89
CA THR A 49 -2.42 -8.44 3.87
C THR A 49 -3.90 -8.28 4.24
N GLN A 50 -4.39 -7.04 4.42
CA GLN A 50 -5.80 -6.81 4.72
C GLN A 50 -6.70 -7.07 3.49
N GLN A 51 -6.23 -6.73 2.30
CA GLN A 51 -6.94 -7.06 1.06
C GLN A 51 -7.06 -8.58 0.88
N GLN A 52 -5.97 -9.31 1.10
CA GLN A 52 -5.99 -10.77 1.05
C GLN A 52 -7.02 -11.34 2.03
N ARG A 53 -7.00 -10.88 3.30
CA ARG A 53 -7.98 -11.30 4.31
C ARG A 53 -9.41 -11.06 3.85
N LYS A 54 -9.71 -9.88 3.26
CA LYS A 54 -11.03 -9.58 2.71
C LYS A 54 -11.43 -10.58 1.61
N MET A 55 -10.53 -10.84 0.67
CA MET A 55 -10.78 -11.80 -0.42
C MET A 55 -11.02 -13.23 0.09
N ASP A 56 -10.40 -13.60 1.21
CA ASP A 56 -10.56 -14.93 1.82
C ASP A 56 -11.91 -15.07 2.58
N LEU A 57 -12.54 -13.98 3.00
CA LEU A 57 -13.88 -13.99 3.60
C LEU A 57 -15.00 -14.18 2.58
N ILE A 58 -14.80 -13.77 1.32
CA ILE A 58 -15.83 -13.77 0.27
C ILE A 58 -16.45 -15.15 0.03
N PRO A 59 -15.70 -16.25 -0.14
CA PRO A 59 -16.31 -17.57 -0.37
C PRO A 59 -17.25 -18.01 0.76
N ASN A 60 -16.89 -17.72 2.01
CA ASN A 60 -17.71 -18.05 3.18
C ASN A 60 -18.98 -17.20 3.23
N LEU A 61 -18.88 -15.92 2.91
CA LEU A 61 -20.05 -15.02 2.78
C LEU A 61 -20.97 -15.48 1.66
N LEU A 62 -20.44 -15.74 0.46
CA LEU A 62 -21.22 -16.25 -0.66
C LEU A 62 -21.90 -17.58 -0.33
N GLY A 63 -21.18 -18.50 0.34
CA GLY A 63 -21.73 -19.78 0.80
C GLY A 63 -22.91 -19.61 1.74
N SER A 64 -22.87 -18.63 2.66
CA SER A 64 -23.97 -18.36 3.59
C SER A 64 -25.15 -17.67 2.93
N ILE A 65 -24.94 -16.85 1.91
CA ILE A 65 -25.98 -16.06 1.24
C ILE A 65 -26.68 -16.85 0.13
N LYS A 66 -25.94 -17.65 -0.62
CA LYS A 66 -26.38 -18.32 -1.87
C LYS A 66 -27.69 -19.10 -1.73
N LEU A 67 -27.92 -19.73 -0.58
CA LEU A 67 -29.15 -20.50 -0.34
C LEU A 67 -30.39 -19.62 -0.21
N TYR A 68 -30.24 -18.36 0.18
CA TYR A 68 -31.34 -17.43 0.47
C TYR A 68 -31.66 -16.49 -0.68
N ILE A 69 -30.68 -16.20 -1.53
CA ILE A 69 -30.83 -15.27 -2.65
C ILE A 69 -30.45 -15.90 -3.99
N ALA A 70 -30.83 -17.16 -4.21
CA ALA A 70 -30.54 -17.90 -5.44
C ALA A 70 -31.03 -17.20 -6.73
N HIS A 71 -31.97 -16.25 -6.64
CA HIS A 71 -32.46 -15.46 -7.77
C HIS A 71 -31.49 -14.38 -8.25
N GLU A 72 -30.50 -14.03 -7.41
CA GLU A 72 -29.47 -13.01 -7.70
C GLU A 72 -28.18 -13.65 -8.25
N GLN A 73 -28.34 -14.67 -9.10
CA GLN A 73 -27.21 -15.45 -9.60
C GLN A 73 -26.18 -14.58 -10.33
N ALA A 74 -26.63 -13.60 -11.12
CA ALA A 74 -25.73 -12.70 -11.85
C ALA A 74 -24.81 -11.87 -10.91
N LEU A 75 -25.33 -11.42 -9.76
CA LEU A 75 -24.55 -10.66 -8.80
C LEU A 75 -23.57 -11.58 -8.02
N LEU A 76 -24.00 -12.81 -7.70
CA LEU A 76 -23.12 -13.82 -7.09
C LEU A 76 -21.94 -14.18 -8.02
N GLU A 77 -22.22 -14.41 -9.30
CA GLU A 77 -21.19 -14.69 -10.32
C GLU A 77 -20.26 -13.50 -10.53
N LYS A 78 -20.79 -12.27 -10.49
CA LYS A 78 -20.00 -11.05 -10.62
C LYS A 78 -18.96 -10.92 -9.50
N VAL A 79 -19.34 -11.17 -8.24
CA VAL A 79 -18.41 -11.15 -7.10
C VAL A 79 -17.36 -12.24 -7.23
N GLU A 80 -17.76 -13.46 -7.59
CA GLU A 80 -16.83 -14.59 -7.75
C GLU A 80 -15.83 -14.36 -8.90
N SER A 81 -16.31 -13.86 -10.03
CA SER A 81 -15.46 -13.46 -11.16
C SER A 81 -14.52 -12.30 -10.81
N GLY A 82 -15.04 -11.28 -10.15
CA GLY A 82 -14.22 -10.15 -9.69
C GLY A 82 -13.10 -10.60 -8.74
N ARG A 83 -13.40 -11.52 -7.82
CA ARG A 83 -12.39 -12.13 -6.95
C ARG A 83 -11.31 -12.88 -7.73
N GLN A 84 -11.68 -13.64 -8.77
CA GLN A 84 -10.71 -14.32 -9.62
C GLN A 84 -9.82 -13.30 -10.36
N GLN A 85 -10.42 -12.25 -10.92
CA GLN A 85 -9.68 -11.18 -11.59
C GLN A 85 -8.72 -10.46 -10.65
N TYR A 86 -9.11 -10.23 -9.39
CA TYR A 86 -8.23 -9.65 -8.37
C TYR A 86 -6.92 -10.43 -8.20
N PHE A 87 -6.98 -11.76 -8.20
CA PHE A 87 -5.77 -12.59 -8.10
C PHE A 87 -4.94 -12.65 -9.38
N LEU A 88 -5.52 -12.32 -10.51
CA LEU A 88 -4.84 -12.27 -11.82
C LEU A 88 -4.30 -10.88 -12.16
N ALA A 89 -4.71 -9.86 -11.41
CA ALA A 89 -4.29 -8.48 -11.65
C ALA A 89 -2.78 -8.29 -11.39
N ASP A 90 -2.10 -7.63 -12.32
CA ASP A 90 -0.66 -7.42 -12.27
C ASP A 90 -0.27 -6.18 -11.47
N THR A 91 -1.13 -5.17 -11.41
CA THR A 91 -0.83 -3.88 -10.78
C THR A 91 -1.60 -3.68 -9.48
N SER A 92 -1.00 -2.93 -8.56
CA SER A 92 -1.63 -2.57 -7.29
C SER A 92 -2.86 -1.69 -7.48
N GLN A 93 -2.85 -0.83 -8.49
CA GLN A 93 -3.99 0.04 -8.81
C GLN A 93 -5.17 -0.79 -9.32
N GLU A 94 -4.93 -1.75 -10.22
CA GLU A 94 -5.96 -2.66 -10.71
C GLU A 94 -6.55 -3.52 -9.59
N LYS A 95 -5.71 -4.08 -8.71
CA LYS A 95 -6.16 -4.81 -7.51
C LYS A 95 -7.04 -3.94 -6.63
N MET A 96 -6.70 -2.66 -6.45
CA MET A 96 -7.48 -1.74 -5.65
C MET A 96 -8.85 -1.47 -6.28
N ALA A 97 -8.92 -1.18 -7.58
CA ALA A 97 -10.16 -0.95 -8.31
C ALA A 97 -11.09 -2.17 -8.23
N LEU A 98 -10.56 -3.38 -8.50
CA LEU A 98 -11.29 -4.63 -8.37
C LEU A 98 -11.77 -4.87 -6.93
N SER A 99 -10.93 -4.59 -5.93
CA SER A 99 -11.29 -4.72 -4.53
C SER A 99 -12.45 -3.79 -4.15
N THR A 100 -12.47 -2.55 -4.65
CA THR A 100 -13.54 -1.58 -4.44
C THR A 100 -14.85 -2.04 -5.12
N GLN A 101 -14.77 -2.53 -6.36
CA GLN A 101 -15.93 -3.07 -7.08
C GLN A 101 -16.54 -4.28 -6.35
N ILE A 102 -15.71 -5.22 -5.92
CA ILE A 102 -16.13 -6.39 -5.15
C ILE A 102 -16.82 -5.96 -3.85
N SER A 103 -16.30 -4.94 -3.17
CA SER A 103 -16.91 -4.41 -1.95
C SER A 103 -18.31 -3.86 -2.18
N SER A 104 -18.50 -3.12 -3.27
CA SER A 104 -19.82 -2.61 -3.67
C SER A 104 -20.80 -3.74 -3.95
N ASP A 105 -20.39 -4.72 -4.74
CA ASP A 105 -21.22 -5.87 -5.10
C ASP A 105 -21.56 -6.73 -3.87
N MET A 106 -20.59 -6.94 -2.97
CA MET A 106 -20.82 -7.64 -1.70
C MET A 106 -21.79 -6.90 -0.76
N LYS A 107 -21.70 -5.57 -0.67
CA LYS A 107 -22.65 -4.75 0.10
C LYS A 107 -24.07 -4.89 -0.41
N GLN A 108 -24.26 -4.95 -1.74
CA GLN A 108 -25.57 -5.21 -2.35
C GLN A 108 -26.08 -6.61 -1.95
N LEU A 109 -25.28 -7.66 -2.09
CA LEU A 109 -25.64 -9.03 -1.69
C LEU A 109 -25.99 -9.13 -0.22
N MET A 110 -25.19 -8.52 0.65
CA MET A 110 -25.45 -8.51 2.10
C MET A 110 -26.76 -7.77 2.45
N THR A 111 -27.06 -6.69 1.74
CA THR A 111 -28.32 -5.94 1.92
C THR A 111 -29.51 -6.79 1.52
N LEU A 112 -29.46 -7.46 0.37
CA LEU A 112 -30.49 -8.40 -0.06
C LEU A 112 -30.63 -9.58 0.91
N GLY A 113 -29.52 -10.11 1.40
CA GLY A 113 -29.54 -11.18 2.39
C GLY A 113 -30.20 -10.79 3.70
N ARG A 114 -30.05 -9.55 4.17
CA ARG A 114 -30.71 -9.03 5.39
C ARG A 114 -32.23 -8.99 5.28
N THR A 115 -32.79 -8.90 4.09
CA THR A 115 -34.25 -8.94 3.88
C THR A 115 -34.83 -10.34 4.03
N GLN A 116 -33.98 -11.38 4.01
CA GLN A 116 -34.40 -12.76 4.15
C GLN A 116 -34.45 -13.18 5.61
N THR A 117 -35.66 -13.57 6.07
CA THR A 117 -35.95 -13.87 7.49
C THR A 117 -35.03 -14.94 8.09
N GLY A 118 -34.61 -15.94 7.27
CA GLY A 118 -33.73 -17.02 7.75
C GLY A 118 -32.25 -16.63 7.85
N LEU A 119 -31.81 -15.58 7.16
CA LEU A 119 -30.43 -15.13 7.15
C LEU A 119 -30.18 -13.99 8.13
N SER A 120 -31.17 -13.12 8.33
CA SER A 120 -31.06 -11.95 9.22
C SER A 120 -30.77 -12.32 10.69
N GLY A 121 -31.16 -13.51 11.14
CA GLY A 121 -30.86 -14.04 12.48
C GLY A 121 -29.71 -15.05 12.53
N ASN A 122 -29.04 -15.31 11.43
CA ASN A 122 -27.93 -16.30 11.37
C ASN A 122 -26.66 -15.69 11.96
N ALA A 123 -26.24 -16.19 13.12
CA ALA A 123 -25.07 -15.67 13.85
C ALA A 123 -23.78 -15.74 13.03
N ASN A 124 -23.57 -16.80 12.25
CA ASN A 124 -22.38 -16.96 11.40
C ASN A 124 -22.38 -15.92 10.27
N PHE A 125 -23.52 -15.66 9.65
CA PHE A 125 -23.62 -14.61 8.62
C PHE A 125 -23.35 -13.22 9.19
N LEU A 126 -23.90 -12.91 10.37
CA LEU A 126 -23.67 -11.62 11.03
C LEU A 126 -22.19 -11.44 11.40
N GLN A 127 -21.56 -12.48 11.93
CA GLN A 127 -20.12 -12.45 12.23
C GLN A 127 -19.28 -12.22 10.97
N LEU A 128 -19.56 -12.94 9.87
CA LEU A 128 -18.83 -12.76 8.61
C LEU A 128 -19.02 -11.36 8.02
N GLN A 129 -20.21 -10.75 8.18
CA GLN A 129 -20.45 -9.36 7.78
C GLN A 129 -19.60 -8.38 8.59
N GLU A 130 -19.49 -8.60 9.91
CA GLU A 130 -18.68 -7.77 10.79
C GLU A 130 -17.19 -7.90 10.43
N GLU A 131 -16.71 -9.13 10.23
CA GLU A 131 -15.31 -9.38 9.81
C GLU A 131 -14.99 -8.75 8.45
N PHE A 132 -15.94 -8.77 7.50
CA PHE A 132 -15.78 -8.13 6.19
C PHE A 132 -15.71 -6.61 6.31
N ALA A 133 -16.60 -6.00 7.11
CA ALA A 133 -16.58 -4.57 7.38
C ALA A 133 -15.28 -4.15 8.09
N GLU A 134 -14.83 -4.92 9.09
CA GLU A 134 -13.56 -4.69 9.78
C GLU A 134 -12.37 -4.74 8.81
N ALA A 135 -12.38 -5.68 7.86
CA ALA A 135 -11.32 -5.78 6.86
C ALA A 135 -11.32 -4.56 5.92
N GLU A 136 -12.50 -4.05 5.52
CA GLU A 136 -12.63 -2.82 4.73
C GLU A 136 -12.07 -1.60 5.46
N ASP A 137 -12.44 -1.42 6.73
CA ASP A 137 -11.94 -0.32 7.55
C ASP A 137 -10.41 -0.38 7.68
N LYS A 138 -9.85 -1.58 7.89
CA LYS A 138 -8.40 -1.78 7.95
C LYS A 138 -7.71 -1.51 6.62
N ILE A 139 -8.34 -1.84 5.48
CA ILE A 139 -7.82 -1.51 4.15
C ILE A 139 -7.78 0.01 3.96
N ALA A 140 -8.87 0.70 4.28
CA ALA A 140 -8.94 2.16 4.17
C ALA A 140 -7.86 2.85 5.02
N PHE A 141 -7.70 2.42 6.27
CA PHE A 141 -6.65 2.92 7.15
C PHE A 141 -5.23 2.61 6.62
N SER A 142 -4.99 1.37 6.17
CA SER A 142 -3.68 0.96 5.65
C SER A 142 -3.33 1.70 4.35
N ARG A 143 -4.32 2.01 3.50
CA ARG A 143 -4.14 2.82 2.29
C ARG A 143 -3.73 4.26 2.64
N GLN A 144 -4.40 4.87 3.61
CA GLN A 144 -4.00 6.19 4.09
C GLN A 144 -2.56 6.18 4.61
N PHE A 145 -2.22 5.19 5.43
CA PHE A 145 -0.87 5.03 5.96
C PHE A 145 0.19 4.82 4.86
N TYR A 146 -0.15 4.07 3.80
CA TYR A 146 0.70 3.91 2.63
C TYR A 146 0.91 5.26 1.91
N ASN A 147 -0.18 5.98 1.62
CA ASN A 147 -0.11 7.26 0.94
C ASN A 147 0.69 8.31 1.73
N ASP A 148 0.57 8.32 3.05
CA ASP A 148 1.40 9.17 3.93
C ASP A 148 2.87 8.80 3.83
N ALA A 149 3.20 7.50 3.84
CA ALA A 149 4.57 7.02 3.70
C ALA A 149 5.17 7.38 2.33
N VAL A 150 4.40 7.24 1.24
CA VAL A 150 4.76 7.65 -0.13
C VAL A 150 5.01 9.15 -0.19
N THR A 151 4.10 9.96 0.35
CA THR A 151 4.23 11.41 0.38
C THR A 151 5.51 11.85 1.11
N ILE A 152 5.78 11.27 2.28
CA ILE A 152 7.00 11.55 3.05
C ILE A 152 8.25 11.13 2.27
N TYR A 153 8.22 9.99 1.59
CA TYR A 153 9.34 9.49 0.79
C TYR A 153 9.58 10.39 -0.43
N ASN A 154 8.56 10.68 -1.24
CA ASN A 154 8.67 11.50 -2.44
C ASN A 154 9.14 12.92 -2.11
N ASN A 155 8.59 13.54 -1.05
CA ASN A 155 9.06 14.84 -0.58
C ASN A 155 10.56 14.81 -0.22
N LYS A 156 11.04 13.72 0.39
CA LYS A 156 12.48 13.58 0.70
C LYS A 156 13.34 13.43 -0.55
N LEU A 157 12.85 12.81 -1.60
CA LEU A 157 13.56 12.71 -2.88
C LEU A 157 13.71 14.09 -3.55
N GLN A 158 12.71 14.96 -3.43
CA GLN A 158 12.72 16.29 -4.06
C GLN A 158 13.56 17.32 -3.30
N MET A 159 13.76 17.15 -1.98
CA MET A 159 14.47 18.12 -1.15
C MET A 159 15.98 18.12 -1.41
N PHE A 160 16.57 19.32 -1.57
CA PHE A 160 18.02 19.46 -1.56
C PHE A 160 18.56 19.23 -0.12
N PRO A 161 19.70 18.56 0.06
CA PRO A 161 20.56 17.95 -0.95
C PRO A 161 20.23 16.46 -1.26
N ASN A 162 19.12 15.90 -0.72
CA ASN A 162 18.75 14.50 -0.92
C ASN A 162 18.50 14.16 -2.40
N ASN A 163 17.97 15.10 -3.18
CA ASN A 163 17.69 14.93 -4.61
C ASN A 163 18.97 14.59 -5.43
N VAL A 164 20.12 15.13 -5.04
CA VAL A 164 21.41 14.81 -5.68
C VAL A 164 21.76 13.33 -5.40
N VAL A 165 21.66 12.91 -4.15
CA VAL A 165 21.93 11.51 -3.76
C VAL A 165 20.90 10.58 -4.42
N ALA A 166 19.64 10.97 -4.45
CA ALA A 166 18.56 10.20 -5.09
C ALA A 166 18.85 9.97 -6.59
N GLY A 167 19.28 11.01 -7.31
CA GLY A 167 19.65 10.91 -8.72
C GLY A 167 20.85 10.00 -8.97
N ILE A 168 21.92 10.10 -8.14
CA ILE A 168 23.12 9.27 -8.25
C ILE A 168 22.80 7.78 -8.05
N PHE A 169 21.96 7.45 -7.06
CA PHE A 169 21.65 6.06 -6.68
C PHE A 169 20.36 5.51 -7.30
N GLY A 170 19.72 6.27 -8.19
CA GLY A 170 18.55 5.80 -8.94
C GLY A 170 17.29 5.61 -8.10
N PHE A 171 17.10 6.37 -7.02
CA PHE A 171 15.84 6.39 -6.30
C PHE A 171 14.77 7.07 -7.17
N ARG A 172 13.59 6.47 -7.22
CA ARG A 172 12.42 6.97 -7.96
C ARG A 172 11.27 7.22 -7.01
N GLU A 173 10.37 8.10 -7.41
CA GLU A 173 9.13 8.33 -6.70
C GLU A 173 8.24 7.10 -6.79
N GLU A 174 7.45 6.89 -5.74
CA GLU A 174 6.42 5.86 -5.66
C GLU A 174 5.05 6.51 -5.91
N GLU A 175 4.12 5.76 -6.45
CA GLU A 175 2.78 6.24 -6.80
C GLU A 175 1.82 6.17 -5.61
N LEU A 176 0.92 7.14 -5.51
CA LEU A 176 -0.18 7.14 -4.56
C LEU A 176 -1.29 6.21 -5.06
N LEU A 177 -1.98 5.55 -4.13
CA LEU A 177 -3.14 4.72 -4.42
C LEU A 177 -4.42 5.51 -4.12
N TYR A 178 -5.19 5.82 -5.17
CA TYR A 178 -6.47 6.49 -5.06
C TYR A 178 -7.61 5.47 -5.09
N GLU A 179 -8.72 5.81 -4.44
CA GLU A 179 -10.00 5.15 -4.67
C GLU A 179 -10.62 5.81 -5.89
N GLU A 180 -10.95 5.05 -6.90
CA GLU A 180 -11.80 5.54 -7.98
C GLU A 180 -13.24 5.60 -7.43
N GLU A 181 -13.84 6.78 -7.46
CA GLU A 181 -15.24 7.01 -7.06
C GLU A 181 -16.25 6.36 -8.03
#